data_3ebffc3ddbf66c3afd4a3a447ed16e95
#
_entry.id   3ebffc3ddbf66c3afd4a3a447ed16e95
#
_cell.length_a   1.000
_cell.length_b   1.000
_cell.length_c   1.000
_cell.angle_alpha   90.00
_cell.angle_beta   90.00
_cell.angle_gamma   90.00
#
_symmetry.space_group_name_H-M   'P 1'
#
loop_
_entity.id
_entity.type
_entity.pdbx_description
1 polymer ?
#
loop_
_entity_poly.entity_id
_entity_poly.type
_entity_poly.pdbx_seq_one_letter_code
_entity_poly.pdbx_strand_id
1 'polypeptide(L)'
;MEHWQYYLRGRVLELFGLKPQAIATYSAAMRLKPDFLRPVNRVAYLLASQDRFAEAEPYFQAVLRADPGNAVAHFNLGYTHDKRGQYDKAIQEFRKATHLNPKIDRAWYGLGLAHAQLGQHREAAAAREQAATLQPMNHHAWYQLGMALHTTGNTERFEQVVMHLLRFDPKATRRLIVDSGRSDLAHQVQHLVV
;
A
#
# COMPACT_ATOMS: atom_id res chain seq x y z
N MET A 1 -20.49 26.88 12.49
CA MET A 1 -19.26 26.72 13.32
C MET A 1 -19.22 25.43 14.12
N GLU A 2 -20.35 24.91 14.59
CA GLU A 2 -20.42 23.70 15.44
C GLU A 2 -19.81 22.43 14.80
N HIS A 3 -20.01 22.18 13.49
CA HIS A 3 -19.43 21.03 12.80
C HIS A 3 -17.88 20.97 12.91
N TRP A 4 -17.22 22.14 12.96
CA TRP A 4 -15.78 22.23 13.20
C TRP A 4 -15.39 21.86 14.63
N GLN A 5 -16.20 22.23 15.63
CA GLN A 5 -15.95 21.85 17.03
C GLN A 5 -16.01 20.32 17.20
N TYR A 6 -17.02 19.67 16.60
CA TYR A 6 -17.11 18.21 16.58
C TYR A 6 -15.92 17.59 15.83
N TYR A 7 -15.53 18.14 14.70
CA TYR A 7 -14.36 17.64 13.97
C TYR A 7 -13.07 17.75 14.78
N LEU A 8 -12.80 18.89 15.40
CA LEU A 8 -11.61 19.08 16.24
C LEU A 8 -11.62 18.18 17.48
N ARG A 9 -12.78 18.04 18.12
CA ARG A 9 -12.94 17.08 19.24
C ARG A 9 -12.67 15.65 18.78
N GLY A 10 -13.15 15.25 17.62
CA GLY A 10 -12.85 13.95 17.02
C GLY A 10 -11.35 13.74 16.80
N ARG A 11 -10.62 14.77 16.34
CA ARG A 11 -9.16 14.74 16.17
C ARG A 11 -8.42 14.55 17.50
N VAL A 12 -8.87 15.20 18.55
CA VAL A 12 -8.31 15.02 19.90
C VAL A 12 -8.55 13.60 20.40
N LEU A 13 -9.78 13.10 20.31
CA LEU A 13 -10.10 11.72 20.70
C LEU A 13 -9.27 10.68 19.94
N GLU A 14 -9.06 10.91 18.65
CA GLU A 14 -8.22 10.06 17.82
C GLU A 14 -6.76 10.06 18.28
N LEU A 15 -6.20 11.21 18.67
CA LEU A 15 -4.84 11.33 19.21
C LEU A 15 -4.65 10.50 20.49
N PHE A 16 -5.69 10.41 21.32
CA PHE A 16 -5.69 9.56 22.53
C PHE A 16 -6.07 8.10 22.26
N GLY A 17 -6.21 7.69 21.00
CA GLY A 17 -6.55 6.31 20.63
C GLY A 17 -8.00 5.93 20.86
N LEU A 18 -8.86 6.88 21.25
CA LEU A 18 -10.28 6.67 21.54
C LEU A 18 -11.10 6.60 20.24
N LYS A 19 -10.77 5.59 19.40
CA LYS A 19 -11.32 5.45 18.04
C LYS A 19 -12.86 5.41 18.00
N PRO A 20 -13.59 4.64 18.83
CA PRO A 20 -15.05 4.61 18.78
C PRO A 20 -15.68 5.98 19.06
N GLN A 21 -15.16 6.71 20.07
CA GLN A 21 -15.65 8.04 20.43
C GLN A 21 -15.32 9.07 19.34
N ALA A 22 -14.13 8.94 18.70
CA ALA A 22 -13.76 9.77 17.57
C ALA A 22 -14.72 9.57 16.39
N ILE A 23 -15.05 8.32 16.04
CA ILE A 23 -16.02 8.01 14.96
C ILE A 23 -17.38 8.61 15.28
N ALA A 24 -17.91 8.43 16.50
CA ALA A 24 -19.19 9.01 16.91
C ALA A 24 -19.19 10.54 16.79
N THR A 25 -18.10 11.18 17.21
CA THR A 25 -17.93 12.64 17.16
C THR A 25 -17.83 13.15 15.71
N TYR A 26 -17.09 12.46 14.84
CA TYR A 26 -17.04 12.77 13.42
C TYR A 26 -18.41 12.60 12.75
N SER A 27 -19.17 11.56 13.13
CA SER A 27 -20.53 11.35 12.63
C SER A 27 -21.47 12.49 13.03
N ALA A 28 -21.28 13.10 14.21
CA ALA A 28 -22.03 14.31 14.59
C ALA A 28 -21.66 15.51 13.69
N ALA A 29 -20.38 15.71 13.39
CA ALA A 29 -19.94 16.75 12.46
C ALA A 29 -20.56 16.58 11.05
N MET A 30 -20.63 15.33 10.56
CA MET A 30 -21.24 14.99 9.27
C MET A 30 -22.75 15.24 9.23
N ARG A 31 -23.47 14.97 10.32
CA ARG A 31 -24.91 15.29 10.43
C ARG A 31 -25.18 16.79 10.37
N LEU A 32 -24.32 17.61 10.99
CA LEU A 32 -24.45 19.06 10.97
C LEU A 32 -24.07 19.69 9.61
N LYS A 33 -23.15 19.06 8.90
CA LYS A 33 -22.70 19.55 7.58
C LYS A 33 -22.32 18.35 6.70
N PRO A 34 -23.29 17.83 5.90
CA PRO A 34 -23.11 16.63 5.07
C PRO A 34 -22.03 16.76 3.98
N ASP A 35 -21.77 17.96 3.48
CA ASP A 35 -20.75 18.27 2.48
C ASP A 35 -19.34 18.47 3.10
N PHE A 36 -19.21 18.32 4.41
CA PHE A 36 -17.93 18.42 5.10
C PHE A 36 -17.15 17.10 5.01
N LEU A 37 -16.34 16.93 3.98
CA LEU A 37 -15.66 15.68 3.66
C LEU A 37 -14.54 15.27 4.61
N ARG A 38 -13.96 16.20 5.37
CA ARG A 38 -12.86 15.89 6.30
C ARG A 38 -13.21 14.80 7.32
N PRO A 39 -14.34 14.88 8.06
CA PRO A 39 -14.75 13.81 8.98
C PRO A 39 -15.08 12.51 8.24
N VAL A 40 -15.66 12.56 7.01
CA VAL A 40 -15.96 11.37 6.21
C VAL A 40 -14.69 10.55 5.97
N ASN A 41 -13.61 11.20 5.52
CA ASN A 41 -12.32 10.54 5.27
C ASN A 41 -11.71 9.99 6.58
N ARG A 42 -11.86 10.71 7.71
CA ARG A 42 -11.36 10.23 9.01
C ARG A 42 -12.11 9.00 9.51
N VAL A 43 -13.44 8.97 9.38
CA VAL A 43 -14.26 7.80 9.71
C VAL A 43 -13.85 6.60 8.86
N ALA A 44 -13.73 6.78 7.55
CA ALA A 44 -13.29 5.73 6.64
C ALA A 44 -11.94 5.13 7.09
N TYR A 45 -10.96 5.99 7.36
CA TYR A 45 -9.63 5.57 7.82
C TYR A 45 -9.69 4.83 9.16
N LEU A 46 -10.45 5.35 10.14
CA LEU A 46 -10.56 4.73 11.47
C LEU A 46 -11.23 3.37 11.41
N LEU A 47 -12.27 3.21 10.58
CA LEU A 47 -12.91 1.92 10.34
C LEU A 47 -11.94 0.93 9.70
N ALA A 48 -11.25 1.32 8.65
CA ALA A 48 -10.25 0.48 7.98
C ALA A 48 -9.10 0.09 8.93
N SER A 49 -8.69 1.00 9.84
CA SER A 49 -7.66 0.71 10.86
C SER A 49 -8.10 -0.25 11.96
N GLN A 50 -9.38 -0.61 11.99
CA GLN A 50 -9.98 -1.61 12.88
C GLN A 50 -10.43 -2.86 12.09
N ASP A 51 -9.91 -3.05 10.87
CA ASP A 51 -10.28 -4.13 9.95
C ASP A 51 -11.77 -4.18 9.57
N ARG A 52 -12.51 -3.08 9.83
CA ARG A 52 -13.94 -2.92 9.48
C ARG A 52 -14.06 -2.43 8.02
N PHE A 53 -13.47 -3.18 7.10
CA PHE A 53 -13.33 -2.77 5.70
C PHE A 53 -14.68 -2.61 4.97
N ALA A 54 -15.64 -3.48 5.26
CA ALA A 54 -16.97 -3.39 4.65
C ALA A 54 -17.70 -2.10 5.04
N GLU A 55 -17.47 -1.62 6.26
CA GLU A 55 -18.06 -0.36 6.73
C GLU A 55 -17.28 0.87 6.28
N ALA A 56 -15.96 0.74 6.03
CA ALA A 56 -15.12 1.83 5.54
C ALA A 56 -15.42 2.18 4.07
N GLU A 57 -15.75 1.18 3.25
CA GLU A 57 -15.93 1.32 1.80
C GLU A 57 -16.88 2.45 1.40
N PRO A 58 -18.14 2.54 1.92
CA PRO A 58 -19.07 3.59 1.51
C PRO A 58 -18.57 5.01 1.82
N TYR A 59 -17.76 5.17 2.85
CA TYR A 59 -17.15 6.46 3.19
C TYR A 59 -16.05 6.86 2.21
N PHE A 60 -15.15 5.93 1.81
CA PHE A 60 -14.16 6.20 0.76
C PHE A 60 -14.85 6.52 -0.56
N GLN A 61 -15.91 5.79 -0.92
CA GLN A 61 -16.72 6.09 -2.10
C GLN A 61 -17.37 7.47 -2.03
N ALA A 62 -17.84 7.91 -0.85
CA ALA A 62 -18.39 9.25 -0.67
C ALA A 62 -17.31 10.34 -0.89
N VAL A 63 -16.09 10.13 -0.40
CA VAL A 63 -14.95 11.03 -0.68
C VAL A 63 -14.69 11.10 -2.18
N LEU A 64 -14.66 9.97 -2.88
CA LEU A 64 -14.37 9.90 -4.32
C LEU A 64 -15.51 10.44 -5.20
N ARG A 65 -16.76 10.40 -4.76
CA ARG A 65 -17.86 11.09 -5.47
C ARG A 65 -17.69 12.60 -5.46
N ALA A 66 -17.14 13.16 -4.40
CA ALA A 66 -16.92 14.59 -4.26
C ALA A 66 -15.57 15.06 -4.84
N ASP A 67 -14.56 14.20 -4.77
CA ASP A 67 -13.20 14.46 -5.29
C ASP A 67 -12.69 13.21 -6.02
N PRO A 68 -13.05 13.02 -7.30
CA PRO A 68 -12.59 11.89 -8.10
C PRO A 68 -11.07 11.88 -8.36
N GLY A 69 -10.40 13.01 -8.16
CA GLY A 69 -8.94 13.15 -8.30
C GLY A 69 -8.14 12.78 -7.05
N ASN A 70 -8.79 12.30 -5.99
CA ASN A 70 -8.12 12.01 -4.72
C ASN A 70 -7.35 10.70 -4.77
N ALA A 71 -6.07 10.76 -5.16
CA ALA A 71 -5.20 9.60 -5.26
C ALA A 71 -5.11 8.80 -3.95
N VAL A 72 -5.11 9.49 -2.79
CA VAL A 72 -5.05 8.83 -1.49
C VAL A 72 -6.34 8.08 -1.17
N ALA A 73 -7.49 8.64 -1.53
CA ALA A 73 -8.77 7.97 -1.34
C ALA A 73 -8.90 6.73 -2.24
N HIS A 74 -8.43 6.80 -3.50
CA HIS A 74 -8.32 5.64 -4.37
C HIS A 74 -7.39 4.56 -3.78
N PHE A 75 -6.21 4.93 -3.29
CA PHE A 75 -5.32 3.99 -2.59
C PHE A 75 -6.01 3.31 -1.41
N ASN A 76 -6.69 4.06 -0.55
CA ASN A 76 -7.37 3.53 0.63
C ASN A 76 -8.54 2.60 0.26
N LEU A 77 -9.29 2.94 -0.79
CA LEU A 77 -10.36 2.07 -1.32
C LEU A 77 -9.79 0.79 -1.93
N GLY A 78 -8.69 0.90 -2.70
CA GLY A 78 -7.95 -0.25 -3.23
C GLY A 78 -7.47 -1.17 -2.12
N TYR A 79 -6.88 -0.63 -1.06
CA TYR A 79 -6.49 -1.39 0.13
C TYR A 79 -7.68 -2.07 0.82
N THR A 80 -8.80 -1.37 0.92
CA THR A 80 -10.05 -1.92 1.48
C THR A 80 -10.54 -3.12 0.66
N HIS A 81 -10.52 -3.03 -0.67
CA HIS A 81 -10.89 -4.14 -1.55
C HIS A 81 -9.89 -5.31 -1.46
N ASP A 82 -8.58 -5.03 -1.41
CA ASP A 82 -7.54 -6.05 -1.24
C ASP A 82 -7.77 -6.87 0.04
N LYS A 83 -8.00 -6.19 1.18
CA LYS A 83 -8.28 -6.85 2.47
C LYS A 83 -9.57 -7.67 2.49
N ARG A 84 -10.48 -7.41 1.57
CA ARG A 84 -11.72 -8.19 1.37
C ARG A 84 -11.58 -9.28 0.29
N GLY A 85 -10.39 -9.51 -0.24
CA GLY A 85 -10.13 -10.47 -1.32
C GLY A 85 -10.72 -10.08 -2.67
N GLN A 86 -11.12 -8.82 -2.85
CA GLN A 86 -11.71 -8.30 -4.09
C GLN A 86 -10.60 -7.74 -4.99
N TYR A 87 -9.68 -8.62 -5.42
CA TYR A 87 -8.41 -8.21 -6.04
C TYR A 87 -8.61 -7.43 -7.35
N ASP A 88 -9.59 -7.78 -8.19
CA ASP A 88 -9.86 -7.02 -9.43
C ASP A 88 -10.27 -5.57 -9.13
N LYS A 89 -11.11 -5.35 -8.12
CA LYS A 89 -11.49 -4.00 -7.68
C LYS A 89 -10.29 -3.26 -7.07
N ALA A 90 -9.49 -3.96 -6.28
CA ALA A 90 -8.27 -3.39 -5.70
C ALA A 90 -7.31 -2.91 -6.79
N ILE A 91 -7.08 -3.71 -7.84
CA ILE A 91 -6.25 -3.34 -8.99
C ILE A 91 -6.76 -2.07 -9.67
N GLN A 92 -8.09 -1.98 -9.91
CA GLN A 92 -8.68 -0.79 -10.53
C GLN A 92 -8.41 0.47 -9.72
N GLU A 93 -8.61 0.40 -8.41
CA GLU A 93 -8.43 1.55 -7.53
C GLU A 93 -6.94 1.91 -7.33
N PHE A 94 -6.06 0.91 -7.19
CA PHE A 94 -4.61 1.16 -7.13
C PHE A 94 -4.07 1.76 -8.44
N ARG A 95 -4.55 1.33 -9.61
CA ARG A 95 -4.19 1.94 -10.90
C ARG A 95 -4.59 3.40 -10.98
N LYS A 96 -5.80 3.75 -10.52
CA LYS A 96 -6.23 5.16 -10.45
C LYS A 96 -5.32 5.96 -9.50
N ALA A 97 -5.00 5.40 -8.32
CA ALA A 97 -4.12 6.05 -7.36
C ALA A 97 -2.73 6.32 -7.95
N THR A 98 -2.13 5.33 -8.63
CA THR A 98 -0.79 5.45 -9.24
C THR A 98 -0.78 6.36 -10.47
N HIS A 99 -1.89 6.42 -11.22
CA HIS A 99 -2.04 7.35 -12.34
C HIS A 99 -2.15 8.81 -11.86
N LEU A 100 -2.96 9.05 -10.83
CA LEU A 100 -3.16 10.39 -10.25
C LEU A 100 -1.92 10.88 -9.50
N ASN A 101 -1.25 9.99 -8.79
CA ASN A 101 0.00 10.30 -8.09
C ASN A 101 0.98 9.12 -8.13
N PRO A 102 1.89 9.10 -9.12
CA PRO A 102 2.88 8.02 -9.27
C PRO A 102 3.86 7.88 -8.10
N LYS A 103 3.92 8.86 -7.19
CA LYS A 103 4.83 8.84 -6.02
C LYS A 103 4.28 8.09 -4.82
N ILE A 104 3.06 7.57 -4.88
CA ILE A 104 2.49 6.74 -3.81
C ILE A 104 3.05 5.31 -3.94
N ASP A 105 4.21 5.08 -3.33
CA ASP A 105 4.91 3.79 -3.31
C ASP A 105 4.03 2.63 -2.83
N ARG A 106 3.23 2.87 -1.78
CA ARG A 106 2.28 1.90 -1.24
C ARG A 106 1.17 1.50 -2.22
N ALA A 107 0.78 2.39 -3.14
CA ALA A 107 -0.20 2.04 -4.17
C ALA A 107 0.41 1.10 -5.21
N TRP A 108 1.65 1.33 -5.61
CA TRP A 108 2.40 0.40 -6.47
C TRP A 108 2.64 -0.95 -5.80
N TYR A 109 2.99 -0.94 -4.51
CA TYR A 109 3.16 -2.17 -3.74
C TYR A 109 1.85 -2.97 -3.64
N GLY A 110 0.72 -2.30 -3.29
CA GLY A 110 -0.60 -2.92 -3.25
C GLY A 110 -1.05 -3.46 -4.61
N LEU A 111 -0.78 -2.72 -5.69
CA LEU A 111 -1.03 -3.16 -7.06
C LEU A 111 -0.27 -4.47 -7.37
N GLY A 112 1.01 -4.52 -7.00
CA GLY A 112 1.84 -5.72 -7.17
C GLY A 112 1.34 -6.92 -6.36
N LEU A 113 0.85 -6.70 -5.13
CA LEU A 113 0.26 -7.76 -4.32
C LEU A 113 -1.04 -8.29 -4.94
N ALA A 114 -1.95 -7.41 -5.32
CA ALA A 114 -3.25 -7.79 -5.89
C ALA A 114 -3.08 -8.57 -7.21
N HIS A 115 -2.15 -8.15 -8.09
CA HIS A 115 -1.79 -8.90 -9.29
C HIS A 115 -1.22 -10.29 -8.96
N ALA A 116 -0.35 -10.40 -7.95
CA ALA A 116 0.21 -11.69 -7.53
C ALA A 116 -0.86 -12.66 -7.02
N GLN A 117 -1.87 -12.16 -6.27
CA GLN A 117 -2.99 -12.99 -5.81
C GLN A 117 -3.83 -13.57 -6.96
N LEU A 118 -3.86 -12.89 -8.10
CA LEU A 118 -4.53 -13.38 -9.32
C LEU A 118 -3.61 -14.18 -10.26
N GLY A 119 -2.37 -14.50 -9.83
CA GLY A 119 -1.40 -15.21 -10.67
C GLY A 119 -0.83 -14.39 -11.84
N GLN A 120 -1.07 -13.08 -11.86
CA GLN A 120 -0.60 -12.15 -12.89
C GLN A 120 0.84 -11.72 -12.56
N HIS A 121 1.78 -12.67 -12.68
CA HIS A 121 3.15 -12.51 -12.17
C HIS A 121 3.96 -11.41 -12.87
N ARG A 122 3.72 -11.19 -14.16
CA ARG A 122 4.43 -10.14 -14.93
C ARG A 122 4.00 -8.75 -14.48
N GLU A 123 2.72 -8.53 -14.35
CA GLU A 123 2.12 -7.28 -13.85
C GLU A 123 2.52 -7.02 -12.39
N ALA A 124 2.56 -8.08 -11.57
CA ALA A 124 3.04 -8.00 -10.20
C ALA A 124 4.51 -7.55 -10.13
N ALA A 125 5.38 -8.12 -10.97
CA ALA A 125 6.79 -7.72 -11.04
C ALA A 125 6.95 -6.26 -11.48
N ALA A 126 6.22 -5.83 -12.51
CA ALA A 126 6.26 -4.44 -13.00
C ALA A 126 5.82 -3.43 -11.92
N ALA A 127 4.75 -3.73 -11.20
CA ALA A 127 4.28 -2.86 -10.11
C ALA A 127 5.26 -2.82 -8.93
N ARG A 128 5.85 -3.97 -8.55
CA ARG A 128 6.88 -4.05 -7.51
C ARG A 128 8.15 -3.29 -7.89
N GLU A 129 8.51 -3.25 -9.16
CA GLU A 129 9.64 -2.47 -9.64
C GLU A 129 9.43 -0.97 -9.41
N GLN A 130 8.24 -0.45 -9.71
CA GLN A 130 7.91 0.94 -9.41
C GLN A 130 7.98 1.24 -7.90
N ALA A 131 7.44 0.34 -7.06
CA ALA A 131 7.49 0.50 -5.61
C ALA A 131 8.94 0.51 -5.09
N ALA A 132 9.79 -0.41 -5.56
CA ALA A 132 11.19 -0.51 -5.15
C ALA A 132 12.01 0.71 -5.60
N THR A 133 11.77 1.20 -6.82
CA THR A 133 12.44 2.39 -7.36
C THR A 133 12.10 3.65 -6.55
N LEU A 134 10.86 3.76 -6.05
CA LEU A 134 10.45 4.87 -5.18
C LEU A 134 11.08 4.80 -3.77
N GLN A 135 11.56 3.64 -3.38
CA GLN A 135 12.19 3.40 -2.07
C GLN A 135 13.54 2.69 -2.23
N PRO A 136 14.59 3.37 -2.76
CA PRO A 136 15.84 2.72 -3.15
C PRO A 136 16.57 1.96 -2.03
N MET A 137 16.39 2.38 -0.77
CA MET A 137 17.03 1.75 0.40
C MET A 137 16.11 0.77 1.14
N ASN A 138 14.91 0.49 0.62
CA ASN A 138 14.00 -0.47 1.24
C ASN A 138 14.32 -1.89 0.78
N HIS A 139 15.11 -2.61 1.58
CA HIS A 139 15.50 -4.00 1.26
C HIS A 139 14.30 -4.93 1.05
N HIS A 140 13.20 -4.72 1.78
CA HIS A 140 12.00 -5.55 1.61
C HIS A 140 11.36 -5.36 0.22
N ALA A 141 11.27 -4.11 -0.27
CA ALA A 141 10.74 -3.83 -1.61
C ALA A 141 11.60 -4.50 -2.70
N TRP A 142 12.91 -4.39 -2.60
CA TRP A 142 13.85 -5.02 -3.55
C TRP A 142 13.85 -6.55 -3.46
N TYR A 143 13.76 -7.10 -2.26
CA TYR A 143 13.61 -8.55 -2.07
C TYR A 143 12.33 -9.07 -2.75
N GLN A 144 11.19 -8.40 -2.53
CA GLN A 144 9.91 -8.77 -3.15
C GLN A 144 9.95 -8.64 -4.68
N LEU A 145 10.64 -7.63 -5.21
CA LEU A 145 10.88 -7.51 -6.64
C LEU A 145 11.73 -8.68 -7.15
N GLY A 146 12.82 -9.01 -6.47
CA GLY A 146 13.68 -10.13 -6.83
C GLY A 146 12.90 -11.45 -6.93
N MET A 147 12.10 -11.77 -5.91
CA MET A 147 11.26 -12.98 -5.93
C MET A 147 10.25 -12.97 -7.08
N ALA A 148 9.65 -11.83 -7.40
CA ALA A 148 8.73 -11.72 -8.54
C ALA A 148 9.45 -11.90 -9.89
N LEU A 149 10.65 -11.35 -10.04
CA LEU A 149 11.47 -11.52 -11.24
C LEU A 149 11.93 -12.98 -11.42
N HIS A 150 12.29 -13.64 -10.31
CA HIS A 150 12.59 -15.09 -10.33
C HIS A 150 11.38 -15.89 -10.83
N THR A 151 10.19 -15.63 -10.28
CA THR A 151 8.95 -16.31 -10.69
C THR A 151 8.62 -16.11 -12.17
N THR A 152 8.96 -14.94 -12.73
CA THR A 152 8.73 -14.66 -14.15
C THR A 152 9.86 -15.10 -15.08
N GLY A 153 10.96 -15.65 -14.53
CA GLY A 153 12.14 -16.08 -15.30
C GLY A 153 12.98 -14.92 -15.86
N ASN A 154 12.80 -13.68 -15.35
CA ASN A 154 13.61 -12.55 -15.79
C ASN A 154 14.96 -12.53 -15.05
N THR A 155 15.87 -13.39 -15.52
CA THR A 155 17.17 -13.65 -14.88
C THR A 155 18.06 -12.40 -14.87
N GLU A 156 18.13 -11.68 -15.98
CA GLU A 156 18.98 -10.49 -16.10
C GLU A 156 18.61 -9.42 -15.07
N ARG A 157 17.31 -9.10 -15.00
CA ARG A 157 16.83 -8.09 -14.03
C ARG A 157 16.93 -8.58 -12.58
N PHE A 158 16.76 -9.89 -12.35
CA PHE A 158 16.98 -10.50 -11.03
C PHE A 158 18.41 -10.27 -10.54
N GLU A 159 19.41 -10.50 -11.38
CA GLU A 159 20.82 -10.30 -11.05
C GLU A 159 21.14 -8.83 -10.74
N GLN A 160 20.55 -7.90 -11.50
CA GLN A 160 20.67 -6.47 -11.19
C GLN A 160 20.09 -6.13 -9.81
N VAL A 161 18.97 -6.75 -9.41
CA VAL A 161 18.39 -6.58 -8.06
C VAL A 161 19.31 -7.17 -6.99
N VAL A 162 19.91 -8.33 -7.22
CA VAL A 162 20.89 -8.92 -6.30
C VAL A 162 22.08 -7.97 -6.10
N MET A 163 22.64 -7.42 -7.18
CA MET A 163 23.73 -6.46 -7.12
C MET A 163 23.36 -5.15 -6.44
N HIS A 164 22.10 -4.69 -6.62
CA HIS A 164 21.61 -3.51 -5.93
C HIS A 164 21.52 -3.73 -4.41
N LEU A 165 20.86 -4.82 -3.98
CA LEU A 165 20.74 -5.20 -2.57
C LEU A 165 22.10 -5.40 -1.89
N LEU A 166 23.06 -5.99 -2.59
CA LEU A 166 24.39 -6.28 -2.07
C LEU A 166 25.10 -5.03 -1.56
N ARG A 167 24.82 -3.87 -2.16
CA ARG A 167 25.46 -2.59 -1.81
C ARG A 167 25.05 -2.05 -0.44
N PHE A 168 23.86 -2.39 0.06
CA PHE A 168 23.35 -1.81 1.32
C PHE A 168 22.75 -2.83 2.29
N ASP A 169 22.33 -4.02 1.83
CA ASP A 169 21.83 -5.09 2.70
C ASP A 169 22.30 -6.49 2.25
N PRO A 170 23.52 -6.88 2.61
CA PRO A 170 24.07 -8.20 2.30
C PRO A 170 23.23 -9.36 2.88
N LYS A 171 22.54 -9.16 4.01
CA LYS A 171 21.69 -10.18 4.62
C LYS A 171 20.45 -10.45 3.79
N ALA A 172 19.79 -9.39 3.33
CA ALA A 172 18.65 -9.50 2.41
C ALA A 172 19.08 -10.12 1.07
N THR A 173 20.27 -9.79 0.57
CA THR A 173 20.84 -10.39 -0.64
C THR A 173 21.03 -11.89 -0.49
N ARG A 174 21.66 -12.34 0.60
CA ARG A 174 21.84 -13.77 0.88
C ARG A 174 20.50 -14.49 0.94
N ARG A 175 19.54 -13.90 1.65
CA ARG A 175 18.18 -14.46 1.75
C ARG A 175 17.53 -14.60 0.38
N LEU A 176 17.62 -13.57 -0.47
CA LEU A 176 17.06 -13.60 -1.82
C LEU A 176 17.66 -14.73 -2.66
N ILE A 177 19.00 -14.89 -2.64
CA ILE A 177 19.71 -15.96 -3.37
C ILE A 177 19.27 -17.35 -2.87
N VAL A 178 19.17 -17.54 -1.55
CA VAL A 178 18.75 -18.83 -0.96
C VAL A 178 17.29 -19.14 -1.31
N ASP A 179 16.38 -18.19 -1.09
CA ASP A 179 14.94 -18.39 -1.26
C ASP A 179 14.55 -18.58 -2.75
N SER A 180 15.36 -18.02 -3.68
CA SER A 180 15.20 -18.24 -5.13
C SER A 180 15.89 -19.50 -5.64
N GLY A 181 16.69 -20.20 -4.82
CA GLY A 181 17.48 -21.36 -5.27
C GLY A 181 18.63 -21.03 -6.22
N ARG A 182 19.01 -19.75 -6.37
CA ARG A 182 20.08 -19.28 -7.27
C ARG A 182 21.46 -19.44 -6.61
N SER A 183 21.81 -20.71 -6.28
CA SER A 183 23.12 -21.04 -5.70
C SER A 183 24.31 -20.67 -6.57
N ASP A 184 24.11 -20.52 -7.88
CA ASP A 184 25.09 -20.00 -8.83
C ASP A 184 25.57 -18.59 -8.48
N LEU A 185 24.75 -17.78 -7.79
CA LEU A 185 25.09 -16.44 -7.32
C LEU A 185 25.67 -16.41 -5.89
N ALA A 186 25.77 -17.55 -5.22
CA ALA A 186 26.24 -17.60 -3.82
C ALA A 186 27.67 -17.04 -3.64
N HIS A 187 28.51 -17.16 -4.68
CA HIS A 187 29.88 -16.60 -4.66
C HIS A 187 29.90 -15.08 -4.45
N GLN A 188 28.87 -14.36 -4.88
CA GLN A 188 28.77 -12.90 -4.73
C GLN A 188 28.62 -12.46 -3.26
N VAL A 189 28.15 -13.36 -2.38
CA VAL A 189 27.93 -13.08 -0.94
C VAL A 189 28.90 -13.82 -0.03
N GLN A 190 29.80 -14.67 -0.55
CA GLN A 190 30.73 -15.47 0.25
C GLN A 190 31.75 -14.62 1.00
N HIS A 191 32.12 -13.45 0.47
CA HIS A 191 33.09 -12.53 1.12
C HIS A 191 32.51 -11.68 2.25
N LEU A 192 31.21 -11.82 2.54
CA LEU A 192 30.48 -11.04 3.55
C LEU A 192 30.23 -11.83 4.86
N VAL A 193 30.97 -12.94 5.02
CA VAL A 193 30.95 -13.71 6.27
C VAL A 193 32.02 -13.13 7.19
N VAL A 194 31.62 -12.15 7.98
CA VAL A 194 32.25 -11.86 9.30
C VAL A 194 31.12 -11.71 10.30
#